data_6ff34a130f3fa94086c8c14e164304ec
#
_entry.id   6ff34a130f3fa94086c8c14e164304ec
#
_cell.length_a   1.000
_cell.length_b   1.000
_cell.length_c   1.000
_cell.angle_alpha   90.00
_cell.angle_beta   90.00
_cell.angle_gamma   90.00
#
_symmetry.space_group_name_H-M   'P 1'
#
loop_
_entity.id
_entity.type
_entity.pdbx_description
1 polymer ?
#
loop_
_entity_poly.entity_id
_entity_poly.type
_entity_poly.pdbx_seq_one_letter_code
_entity_poly.pdbx_strand_id
1 'polypeptide(L)'
;VGIVGAGPAGLLLSHLLHLAGIESVVLEARSRAHVQSRVRAGVLEQPTVDLLREVGLGARLDREGLPHHGLSLRFDRTDHRIALSELTGRCITVYGQQEVVKDLIAARLAAGGRIEFEVSDVALHDVGGDAPRISYTDADGHPAELRCDAIAGCDGSHGVSRATVPAGVRTEYQHAYPFAWLGILAKTPPSHEELIYTHHERGFALHSMRSPELTRLYLQVDPGEDIADWPDERIWSELHERLAVDGGFTLHEGPLLDRGITPMRSFVVEPMRYGRLFLAGDAAHIVPPTGAKGMNLAVADVRVLARALTALLTENR
;
A
#
# COMPACT_ATOMS: atom_id res chain seq x y z
N VAL A 1 12.61 18.75 -4.11
CA VAL A 1 12.77 17.31 -3.93
C VAL A 1 12.24 16.58 -5.14
N GLY A 2 13.03 15.65 -5.71
CA GLY A 2 12.56 14.70 -6.73
C GLY A 2 11.95 13.46 -6.08
N ILE A 3 10.75 13.07 -6.48
CA ILE A 3 10.05 11.89 -5.94
C ILE A 3 9.78 10.93 -7.08
N VAL A 4 10.27 9.69 -6.97
CA VAL A 4 10.04 8.65 -7.97
C VAL A 4 8.92 7.73 -7.49
N GLY A 5 7.80 7.71 -8.23
CA GLY A 5 6.60 6.93 -7.96
C GLY A 5 5.44 7.75 -7.40
N ALA A 6 4.26 7.68 -8.04
CA ALA A 6 3.00 8.27 -7.61
C ALA A 6 2.10 7.27 -6.87
N GLY A 7 2.70 6.36 -6.12
CA GLY A 7 1.98 5.54 -5.13
C GLY A 7 1.62 6.34 -3.87
N PRO A 8 0.96 5.72 -2.88
CA PRO A 8 0.59 6.39 -1.63
C PRO A 8 1.76 7.08 -0.93
N ALA A 9 2.95 6.44 -0.91
CA ALA A 9 4.15 7.00 -0.31
C ALA A 9 4.59 8.31 -0.98
N GLY A 10 4.82 8.28 -2.30
CA GLY A 10 5.33 9.46 -3.03
C GLY A 10 4.35 10.62 -3.05
N LEU A 11 3.07 10.34 -3.26
CA LEU A 11 2.03 11.37 -3.27
C LEU A 11 1.84 12.00 -1.89
N LEU A 12 1.81 11.20 -0.82
CA LEU A 12 1.69 11.73 0.54
C LEU A 12 2.94 12.53 0.93
N LEU A 13 4.15 12.04 0.59
CA LEU A 13 5.37 12.79 0.80
C LEU A 13 5.33 14.14 0.10
N SER A 14 4.93 14.18 -1.19
CA SER A 14 4.79 15.44 -1.94
C SER A 14 3.79 16.39 -1.28
N HIS A 15 2.68 15.86 -0.74
CA HIS A 15 1.69 16.67 -0.04
C HIS A 15 2.23 17.23 1.29
N LEU A 16 2.92 16.42 2.10
CA LEU A 16 3.54 16.84 3.34
C LEU A 16 4.62 17.90 3.13
N LEU A 17 5.46 17.74 2.10
CA LEU A 17 6.48 18.70 1.72
C LEU A 17 5.86 20.03 1.28
N HIS A 18 4.78 19.99 0.49
CA HIS A 18 4.03 21.19 0.10
C HIS A 18 3.51 21.96 1.31
N LEU A 19 2.90 21.28 2.28
CA LEU A 19 2.43 21.92 3.52
C LEU A 19 3.57 22.54 4.33
N ALA A 20 4.78 22.03 4.18
CA ALA A 20 6.00 22.60 4.77
C ALA A 20 6.67 23.68 3.90
N GLY A 21 6.07 24.10 2.78
CA GLY A 21 6.62 25.10 1.86
C GLY A 21 7.78 24.60 1.02
N ILE A 22 7.96 23.30 0.84
CA ILE A 22 9.03 22.68 0.06
C ILE A 22 8.47 22.20 -1.29
N GLU A 23 9.11 22.65 -2.37
CA GLU A 23 8.76 22.20 -3.72
C GLU A 23 9.15 20.74 -3.96
N SER A 24 8.28 20.02 -4.65
CA SER A 24 8.55 18.65 -5.10
C SER A 24 7.97 18.36 -6.47
N VAL A 25 8.64 17.49 -7.21
CA VAL A 25 8.17 16.94 -8.49
C VAL A 25 8.04 15.43 -8.33
N VAL A 26 6.86 14.88 -8.66
CA VAL A 26 6.60 13.45 -8.65
C VAL A 26 6.68 12.93 -10.08
N LEU A 27 7.48 11.88 -10.30
CA LEU A 27 7.64 11.18 -11.57
C LEU A 27 7.00 9.80 -11.50
N GLU A 28 6.08 9.49 -12.41
CA GLU A 28 5.34 8.22 -12.41
C GLU A 28 5.37 7.58 -13.81
N ALA A 29 5.76 6.31 -13.85
CA ALA A 29 5.87 5.57 -15.09
C ALA A 29 4.52 5.18 -15.72
N ARG A 30 3.44 5.18 -14.95
CA ARG A 30 2.11 4.81 -15.42
C ARG A 30 1.24 6.02 -15.67
N SER A 31 0.18 5.81 -16.45
CA SER A 31 -0.81 6.86 -16.65
C SER A 31 -1.56 7.17 -15.36
N ARG A 32 -2.07 8.40 -15.23
CA ARG A 32 -2.92 8.80 -14.12
C ARG A 32 -4.10 7.86 -13.92
N ALA A 33 -4.75 7.46 -15.01
CA ALA A 33 -5.90 6.55 -14.96
C ALA A 33 -5.51 5.20 -14.36
N HIS A 34 -4.36 4.65 -14.75
CA HIS A 34 -3.85 3.39 -14.19
C HIS A 34 -3.60 3.51 -12.67
N VAL A 35 -2.90 4.57 -12.24
CA VAL A 35 -2.59 4.79 -10.82
C VAL A 35 -3.87 4.93 -9.98
N GLN A 36 -4.88 5.63 -10.48
CA GLN A 36 -6.17 5.84 -9.81
C GLN A 36 -7.09 4.61 -9.81
N SER A 37 -6.92 3.68 -10.73
CA SER A 37 -7.77 2.48 -10.83
C SER A 37 -7.19 1.25 -10.13
N ARG A 38 -5.92 1.28 -9.72
CA ARG A 38 -5.22 0.12 -9.19
C ARG A 38 -5.75 -0.27 -7.80
N VAL A 39 -6.59 -1.30 -7.75
CA VAL A 39 -7.14 -1.84 -6.52
C VAL A 39 -6.06 -2.58 -5.72
N ARG A 40 -5.84 -2.17 -4.49
CA ARG A 40 -4.93 -2.77 -3.52
C ARG A 40 -5.63 -2.90 -2.16
N ALA A 41 -4.90 -3.31 -1.11
CA ALA A 41 -5.41 -3.27 0.25
C ALA A 41 -5.96 -1.87 0.60
N GLY A 42 -6.88 -1.81 1.52
CA GLY A 42 -7.54 -0.55 1.89
C GLY A 42 -7.99 -0.56 3.35
N VAL A 43 -7.18 -1.14 4.25
CA VAL A 43 -7.41 -1.04 5.69
C VAL A 43 -6.42 -0.03 6.25
N LEU A 44 -6.95 1.09 6.73
CA LEU A 44 -6.19 2.16 7.37
C LEU A 44 -6.19 1.96 8.87
N GLU A 45 -5.01 2.04 9.48
CA GLU A 45 -4.88 2.15 10.92
C GLU A 45 -5.17 3.57 11.40
N GLN A 46 -5.57 3.71 12.65
CA GLN A 46 -5.91 5.00 13.24
C GLN A 46 -4.84 6.09 13.01
N PRO A 47 -3.52 5.83 13.18
CA PRO A 47 -2.50 6.88 12.91
C PRO A 47 -2.46 7.35 11.45
N THR A 48 -2.81 6.48 10.49
CA THR A 48 -2.93 6.87 9.07
C THR A 48 -4.16 7.74 8.84
N VAL A 49 -5.30 7.37 9.41
CA VAL A 49 -6.54 8.14 9.36
C VAL A 49 -6.33 9.53 9.97
N ASP A 50 -5.73 9.59 11.15
CA ASP A 50 -5.46 10.84 11.85
C ASP A 50 -4.54 11.76 11.04
N LEU A 51 -3.49 11.20 10.43
CA LEU A 51 -2.60 11.97 9.56
C LEU A 51 -3.35 12.54 8.34
N LEU A 52 -4.17 11.71 7.66
CA LEU A 52 -4.95 12.18 6.51
C LEU A 52 -5.92 13.31 6.89
N ARG A 53 -6.52 13.26 8.07
CA ARG A 53 -7.35 14.35 8.62
C ARG A 53 -6.51 15.59 8.92
N GLU A 54 -5.38 15.42 9.60
CA GLU A 54 -4.45 16.51 9.95
C GLU A 54 -3.98 17.30 8.71
N VAL A 55 -3.76 16.62 7.60
CA VAL A 55 -3.28 17.22 6.35
C VAL A 55 -4.39 17.64 5.38
N GLY A 56 -5.64 17.68 5.84
CA GLY A 56 -6.77 18.18 5.06
C GLY A 56 -7.39 17.19 4.06
N LEU A 57 -7.06 15.90 4.16
CA LEU A 57 -7.56 14.83 3.28
C LEU A 57 -8.64 13.94 3.94
N GLY A 58 -9.17 14.36 5.10
CA GLY A 58 -10.14 13.57 5.86
C GLY A 58 -11.58 13.62 5.33
N ALA A 59 -11.98 14.65 4.62
CA ALA A 59 -13.40 14.91 4.33
C ALA A 59 -14.10 13.76 3.56
N ARG A 60 -13.46 13.17 2.56
CA ARG A 60 -14.01 12.04 1.81
C ARG A 60 -13.82 10.72 2.57
N LEU A 61 -12.69 10.55 3.24
CA LEU A 61 -12.43 9.43 4.13
C LEU A 61 -13.50 9.30 5.23
N ASP A 62 -13.87 10.41 5.86
CA ASP A 62 -14.89 10.44 6.95
C ASP A 62 -16.30 10.14 6.44
N ARG A 63 -16.60 10.46 5.18
CA ARG A 63 -17.90 10.21 4.56
C ARG A 63 -18.04 8.80 3.98
N GLU A 64 -16.97 8.25 3.41
CA GLU A 64 -17.01 7.02 2.61
C GLU A 64 -16.23 5.86 3.26
N GLY A 65 -15.38 6.15 4.23
CA GLY A 65 -14.65 5.13 4.98
C GLY A 65 -15.58 4.31 5.86
N LEU A 66 -15.26 3.04 6.04
CA LEU A 66 -16.03 2.10 6.84
C LEU A 66 -15.24 1.75 8.10
N PRO A 67 -15.56 2.35 9.27
CA PRO A 67 -14.85 2.07 10.51
C PRO A 67 -15.21 0.68 11.03
N HIS A 68 -14.19 -0.09 11.42
CA HIS A 68 -14.34 -1.38 12.09
C HIS A 68 -13.86 -1.25 13.53
N HIS A 69 -14.72 -1.50 14.48
CA HIS A 69 -14.46 -1.38 15.91
C HIS A 69 -13.80 -2.62 16.51
N GLY A 70 -13.72 -3.69 15.72
CA GLY A 70 -13.11 -4.95 16.09
C GLY A 70 -12.65 -5.75 14.87
N LEU A 71 -12.24 -6.97 15.15
CA LEU A 71 -11.99 -8.03 14.19
C LEU A 71 -12.28 -9.40 14.85
N SER A 72 -12.58 -10.40 14.04
CA SER A 72 -12.79 -11.77 14.49
C SER A 72 -11.57 -12.65 14.21
N LEU A 73 -11.14 -13.38 15.21
CA LEU A 73 -10.19 -14.48 15.07
C LEU A 73 -10.97 -15.79 15.21
N ARG A 74 -10.92 -16.63 14.18
CA ARG A 74 -11.59 -17.93 14.18
C ARG A 74 -10.58 -19.05 14.21
N PHE A 75 -10.72 -19.94 15.16
CA PHE A 75 -9.97 -21.19 15.28
C PHE A 75 -10.81 -22.21 16.05
N ASP A 76 -10.58 -23.49 15.81
CA ASP A 76 -11.35 -24.58 16.41
C ASP A 76 -12.87 -24.37 16.25
N ARG A 77 -13.30 -23.87 15.09
CA ARG A 77 -14.68 -23.53 14.71
C ARG A 77 -15.39 -22.56 15.68
N THR A 78 -14.61 -21.80 16.44
CA THR A 78 -15.11 -20.79 17.39
C THR A 78 -14.70 -19.39 16.94
N ASP A 79 -15.61 -18.42 17.10
CA ASP A 79 -15.37 -17.00 16.79
C ASP A 79 -14.96 -16.24 18.06
N HIS A 80 -13.80 -15.58 17.99
CA HIS A 80 -13.26 -14.75 19.08
C HIS A 80 -13.14 -13.32 18.61
N ARG A 81 -14.13 -12.49 18.89
CA ARG A 81 -14.08 -11.07 18.53
C ARG A 81 -13.12 -10.30 19.44
N ILE A 82 -12.19 -9.59 18.83
CA ILE A 82 -11.31 -8.63 19.50
C ILE A 82 -11.91 -7.23 19.37
N ALA A 83 -12.40 -6.69 20.46
CA ALA A 83 -13.08 -5.39 20.51
C ALA A 83 -12.05 -4.23 20.53
N LEU A 84 -11.45 -3.91 19.38
CA LEU A 84 -10.35 -2.93 19.25
C LEU A 84 -10.67 -1.59 19.91
N SER A 85 -11.86 -1.04 19.64
CA SER A 85 -12.24 0.27 20.15
C SER A 85 -12.40 0.27 21.67
N GLU A 86 -12.92 -0.79 22.25
CA GLU A 86 -13.08 -0.93 23.70
C GLU A 86 -11.72 -1.08 24.40
N LEU A 87 -10.81 -1.86 23.78
CA LEU A 87 -9.50 -2.14 24.34
C LEU A 87 -8.49 -1.00 24.19
N THR A 88 -8.58 -0.22 23.11
CA THR A 88 -7.53 0.74 22.75
C THR A 88 -8.02 2.16 22.54
N GLY A 89 -9.33 2.39 22.47
CA GLY A 89 -9.93 3.66 22.06
C GLY A 89 -9.75 3.96 20.57
N ARG A 90 -9.30 2.99 19.76
CA ARG A 90 -8.96 3.15 18.34
C ARG A 90 -9.71 2.13 17.49
N CYS A 91 -9.91 2.47 16.23
CA CYS A 91 -10.48 1.57 15.23
C CYS A 91 -9.56 1.44 14.01
N ILE A 92 -9.89 0.53 13.11
CA ILE A 92 -9.37 0.52 11.75
C ILE A 92 -10.46 0.98 10.80
N THR A 93 -10.08 1.58 9.68
CA THR A 93 -11.04 2.09 8.69
C THR A 93 -10.77 1.44 7.34
N VAL A 94 -11.78 0.81 6.76
CA VAL A 94 -11.71 0.35 5.37
C VAL A 94 -11.95 1.55 4.46
N TYR A 95 -10.91 1.92 3.73
CA TYR A 95 -10.92 2.95 2.71
C TYR A 95 -9.87 2.60 1.67
N GLY A 96 -10.30 2.31 0.46
CA GLY A 96 -9.44 1.72 -0.57
C GLY A 96 -8.18 2.56 -0.83
N GLN A 97 -7.03 1.90 -1.00
CA GLN A 97 -5.79 2.60 -1.34
C GLN A 97 -5.95 3.50 -2.57
N GLN A 98 -6.71 3.06 -3.58
CA GLN A 98 -6.99 3.86 -4.77
C GLN A 98 -7.76 5.14 -4.46
N GLU A 99 -8.57 5.16 -3.41
CA GLU A 99 -9.31 6.35 -2.98
C GLU A 99 -8.37 7.36 -2.30
N VAL A 100 -7.47 6.89 -1.45
CA VAL A 100 -6.38 7.71 -0.87
C VAL A 100 -5.52 8.34 -1.98
N VAL A 101 -5.17 7.56 -2.99
CA VAL A 101 -4.37 8.02 -4.14
C VAL A 101 -5.13 9.08 -4.95
N LYS A 102 -6.43 8.88 -5.21
CA LYS A 102 -7.26 9.88 -5.89
C LYS A 102 -7.31 11.20 -5.12
N ASP A 103 -7.49 11.13 -3.80
CA ASP A 103 -7.55 12.33 -2.93
C ASP A 103 -6.21 13.07 -2.93
N LEU A 104 -5.10 12.35 -2.82
CA LEU A 104 -3.75 12.93 -2.86
C LEU A 104 -3.45 13.58 -4.21
N ILE A 105 -3.76 12.92 -5.34
CA ILE A 105 -3.57 13.49 -6.68
C ILE A 105 -4.41 14.76 -6.83
N ALA A 106 -5.68 14.73 -6.43
CA ALA A 106 -6.57 15.88 -6.51
C ALA A 106 -6.04 17.06 -5.70
N ALA A 107 -5.63 16.82 -4.45
CA ALA A 107 -5.09 17.86 -3.57
C ALA A 107 -3.78 18.46 -4.13
N ARG A 108 -2.87 17.61 -4.63
CA ARG A 108 -1.60 18.09 -5.18
C ARG A 108 -1.79 18.93 -6.44
N LEU A 109 -2.63 18.49 -7.36
CA LEU A 109 -2.92 19.23 -8.59
C LEU A 109 -3.67 20.53 -8.31
N ALA A 110 -4.64 20.53 -7.38
CA ALA A 110 -5.35 21.74 -6.96
C ALA A 110 -4.41 22.80 -6.34
N ALA A 111 -3.35 22.35 -5.66
CA ALA A 111 -2.31 23.21 -5.10
C ALA A 111 -1.19 23.57 -6.10
N GLY A 112 -1.35 23.30 -7.39
CA GLY A 112 -0.33 23.54 -8.42
C GLY A 112 0.87 22.59 -8.35
N GLY A 113 0.75 21.47 -7.65
CA GLY A 113 1.81 20.46 -7.53
C GLY A 113 2.12 19.78 -8.86
N ARG A 114 3.39 19.53 -9.10
CA ARG A 114 3.90 18.94 -10.33
C ARG A 114 3.96 17.43 -10.20
N ILE A 115 3.12 16.72 -10.98
CA ILE A 115 3.11 15.26 -11.11
C ILE A 115 3.21 14.95 -12.60
N GLU A 116 4.29 14.30 -13.00
CA GLU A 116 4.52 13.87 -14.39
C GLU A 116 4.22 12.38 -14.49
N PHE A 117 3.21 12.04 -15.25
CA PHE A 117 2.80 10.67 -15.53
C PHE A 117 3.40 10.20 -16.86
N GLU A 118 3.46 8.88 -17.03
CA GLU A 118 3.92 8.22 -18.26
C GLU A 118 5.38 8.54 -18.62
N VAL A 119 6.20 8.83 -17.59
CA VAL A 119 7.63 8.97 -17.78
C VAL A 119 8.32 7.62 -17.95
N SER A 120 9.40 7.56 -18.72
CA SER A 120 10.22 6.36 -18.91
C SER A 120 11.71 6.64 -18.71
N ASP A 121 12.53 5.60 -18.78
CA ASP A 121 13.99 5.67 -18.70
C ASP A 121 14.53 6.45 -17.49
N VAL A 122 13.83 6.37 -16.37
CA VAL A 122 14.21 7.07 -15.14
C VAL A 122 15.54 6.51 -14.62
N ALA A 123 16.52 7.41 -14.46
CA ALA A 123 17.82 7.10 -13.86
C ALA A 123 18.22 8.15 -12.84
N LEU A 124 18.80 7.71 -11.72
CA LEU A 124 19.23 8.57 -10.62
C LEU A 124 20.75 8.73 -10.69
N HIS A 125 21.22 9.97 -10.62
CA HIS A 125 22.62 10.31 -10.73
C HIS A 125 23.08 11.13 -9.53
N ASP A 126 24.36 10.99 -9.19
CA ASP A 126 25.06 11.79 -8.18
C ASP A 126 24.41 11.77 -6.79
N VAL A 127 23.68 10.68 -6.50
CA VAL A 127 22.90 10.51 -5.25
C VAL A 127 23.78 10.48 -4.00
N GLY A 128 25.06 10.14 -4.12
CA GLY A 128 26.03 10.17 -3.01
C GLY A 128 26.60 11.55 -2.74
N GLY A 129 26.41 12.52 -3.65
CA GLY A 129 26.90 13.89 -3.57
C GLY A 129 25.83 14.89 -3.12
N ASP A 130 26.16 16.17 -3.25
CA ASP A 130 25.28 17.27 -2.80
C ASP A 130 24.32 17.79 -3.89
N ALA A 131 24.48 17.37 -5.14
CA ALA A 131 23.67 17.82 -6.29
C ALA A 131 23.05 16.61 -7.05
N PRO A 132 22.17 15.82 -6.42
CA PRO A 132 21.54 14.70 -7.08
C PRO A 132 20.62 15.16 -8.20
N ARG A 133 20.48 14.34 -9.23
CA ARG A 133 19.60 14.61 -10.37
C ARG A 133 18.93 13.35 -10.87
N ILE A 134 17.78 13.53 -11.51
CA ILE A 134 17.03 12.47 -12.16
C ILE A 134 16.97 12.77 -13.65
N SER A 135 17.44 11.86 -14.50
CA SER A 135 17.16 11.89 -15.93
C SER A 135 15.98 10.97 -16.25
N TYR A 136 15.16 11.38 -17.20
CA TYR A 136 13.98 10.61 -17.64
C TYR A 136 13.57 11.03 -19.04
N THR A 137 12.69 10.25 -19.66
CA THR A 137 11.98 10.61 -20.88
C THR A 137 10.55 11.00 -20.49
N ASP A 138 10.08 12.17 -20.91
CA ASP A 138 8.71 12.64 -20.61
C ASP A 138 7.64 11.90 -21.45
N ALA A 139 6.37 12.20 -21.19
CA ALA A 139 5.24 11.58 -21.89
C ALA A 139 5.22 11.83 -23.41
N ASP A 140 5.88 12.91 -23.86
CA ASP A 140 5.98 13.26 -25.29
C ASP A 140 7.22 12.64 -25.96
N GLY A 141 8.02 11.87 -25.21
CA GLY A 141 9.21 11.18 -25.69
C GLY A 141 10.47 12.07 -25.69
N HIS A 142 10.47 13.21 -25.01
CA HIS A 142 11.63 14.09 -24.94
C HIS A 142 12.49 13.77 -23.71
N PRO A 143 13.83 13.75 -23.86
CA PRO A 143 14.73 13.66 -22.72
C PRO A 143 14.58 14.88 -21.79
N ALA A 144 14.50 14.63 -20.50
CA ALA A 144 14.38 15.63 -19.46
C ALA A 144 15.33 15.37 -18.28
N GLU A 145 15.66 16.40 -17.54
CA GLU A 145 16.49 16.32 -16.32
C GLU A 145 15.86 17.14 -15.21
N LEU A 146 15.77 16.55 -14.02
CA LEU A 146 15.34 17.21 -12.80
C LEU A 146 16.51 17.26 -11.82
N ARG A 147 16.99 18.45 -11.51
CA ARG A 147 17.97 18.70 -10.45
C ARG A 147 17.27 18.85 -9.11
N CYS A 148 17.80 18.22 -8.08
CA CYS A 148 17.17 18.12 -6.77
C CYS A 148 18.17 18.37 -5.65
N ASP A 149 17.70 18.84 -4.50
CA ASP A 149 18.46 18.83 -3.25
C ASP A 149 18.41 17.44 -2.57
N ALA A 150 17.38 16.67 -2.84
CA ALA A 150 17.19 15.30 -2.37
C ALA A 150 16.28 14.52 -3.31
N ILE A 151 16.42 13.20 -3.33
CA ILE A 151 15.56 12.27 -4.08
C ILE A 151 14.90 11.30 -3.12
N ALA A 152 13.59 11.11 -3.26
CA ALA A 152 12.82 10.10 -2.54
C ALA A 152 12.39 8.99 -3.50
N GLY A 153 12.91 7.78 -3.29
CA GLY A 153 12.51 6.56 -4.00
C GLY A 153 11.26 5.96 -3.37
N CYS A 154 10.10 6.20 -4.00
CA CYS A 154 8.79 5.68 -3.63
C CYS A 154 8.20 4.80 -4.75
N ASP A 155 9.07 4.21 -5.57
CA ASP A 155 8.81 3.52 -6.84
C ASP A 155 8.50 2.02 -6.68
N GLY A 156 8.21 1.61 -5.45
CA GLY A 156 7.76 0.27 -5.16
C GLY A 156 8.87 -0.79 -5.21
N SER A 157 8.46 -2.06 -5.23
CA SER A 157 9.39 -3.19 -5.10
C SER A 157 10.26 -3.43 -6.35
N HIS A 158 9.92 -2.86 -7.49
CA HIS A 158 10.57 -3.08 -8.78
C HIS A 158 11.12 -1.79 -9.40
N GLY A 159 11.15 -0.71 -8.64
CA GLY A 159 11.66 0.56 -9.09
C GLY A 159 13.19 0.63 -9.17
N VAL A 160 13.69 1.73 -9.74
CA VAL A 160 15.13 1.94 -9.95
C VAL A 160 15.85 2.43 -8.69
N SER A 161 15.10 3.06 -7.76
CA SER A 161 15.70 3.79 -6.64
C SER A 161 16.54 2.90 -5.74
N ARG A 162 16.01 1.74 -5.33
CA ARG A 162 16.76 0.79 -4.51
C ARG A 162 18.01 0.25 -5.23
N ALA A 163 17.89 -0.04 -6.51
CA ALA A 163 19.01 -0.56 -7.31
C ALA A 163 20.14 0.48 -7.47
N THR A 164 19.86 1.77 -7.34
CA THR A 164 20.84 2.85 -7.41
C THR A 164 21.76 2.90 -6.18
N VAL A 165 21.31 2.40 -5.02
CA VAL A 165 22.18 2.24 -3.84
C VAL A 165 23.24 1.18 -4.16
N PRO A 166 24.55 1.50 -4.04
CA PRO A 166 25.62 0.55 -4.39
C PRO A 166 25.51 -0.77 -3.62
N ALA A 167 25.73 -1.89 -4.31
CA ALA A 167 25.62 -3.23 -3.71
C ALA A 167 26.53 -3.43 -2.48
N GLY A 168 27.71 -2.77 -2.45
CA GLY A 168 28.62 -2.84 -1.30
C GLY A 168 28.19 -2.00 -0.09
N VAL A 169 27.12 -1.18 -0.22
CA VAL A 169 26.59 -0.35 0.86
C VAL A 169 25.30 -0.93 1.42
N ARG A 170 24.47 -1.53 0.57
CA ARG A 170 23.16 -2.05 0.97
C ARG A 170 23.25 -3.50 1.43
N THR A 171 22.51 -3.80 2.49
CA THR A 171 22.21 -5.17 2.93
C THR A 171 20.73 -5.44 2.68
N GLU A 172 20.43 -6.57 2.07
CA GLU A 172 19.04 -6.97 1.78
C GLU A 172 18.67 -8.19 2.64
N TYR A 173 17.62 -8.07 3.41
CA TYR A 173 17.02 -9.16 4.18
C TYR A 173 15.77 -9.62 3.49
N GLN A 174 15.72 -10.90 3.13
CA GLN A 174 14.56 -11.48 2.45
C GLN A 174 14.16 -12.78 3.11
N HIS A 175 12.85 -12.96 3.28
CA HIS A 175 12.26 -14.21 3.70
C HIS A 175 11.10 -14.57 2.78
N ALA A 176 11.14 -15.73 2.13
CA ALA A 176 10.04 -16.30 1.37
C ALA A 176 9.26 -17.26 2.28
N TYR A 177 7.97 -17.09 2.36
CA TYR A 177 7.10 -17.98 3.15
C TYR A 177 6.72 -19.22 2.33
N PRO A 178 6.52 -20.38 2.97
CA PRO A 178 6.17 -21.62 2.29
C PRO A 178 4.69 -21.68 1.90
N PHE A 179 4.05 -20.54 1.66
CA PHE A 179 2.66 -20.44 1.24
C PHE A 179 2.43 -19.20 0.38
N ALA A 180 1.33 -19.22 -0.34
CA ALA A 180 0.82 -18.11 -1.13
C ALA A 180 -0.61 -17.77 -0.72
N TRP A 181 -1.11 -16.65 -1.18
CA TRP A 181 -2.49 -16.26 -1.01
C TRP A 181 -3.21 -16.20 -2.34
N LEU A 182 -4.27 -17.00 -2.46
CA LEU A 182 -5.28 -16.83 -3.47
C LEU A 182 -6.19 -15.67 -3.03
N GLY A 183 -6.00 -14.52 -3.65
CA GLY A 183 -6.81 -13.34 -3.42
C GLY A 183 -8.02 -13.33 -4.36
N ILE A 184 -9.20 -13.07 -3.82
CA ILE A 184 -10.49 -13.15 -4.51
C ILE A 184 -11.24 -11.84 -4.27
N LEU A 185 -11.74 -11.21 -5.34
CA LEU A 185 -12.68 -10.08 -5.25
C LEU A 185 -14.03 -10.53 -5.77
N ALA A 186 -15.04 -10.54 -4.91
CA ALA A 186 -16.39 -10.96 -5.24
C ALA A 186 -17.37 -9.78 -5.24
N LYS A 187 -18.26 -9.75 -6.21
CA LYS A 187 -19.40 -8.82 -6.25
C LYS A 187 -20.52 -9.40 -5.40
N THR A 188 -20.40 -9.22 -4.11
CA THR A 188 -21.37 -9.69 -3.11
C THR A 188 -21.32 -8.79 -1.87
N PRO A 189 -22.45 -8.56 -1.20
CA PRO A 189 -22.44 -7.90 0.11
C PRO A 189 -21.52 -8.64 1.08
N PRO A 190 -20.85 -7.95 1.98
CA PRO A 190 -20.05 -8.59 3.02
C PRO A 190 -20.91 -9.51 3.88
N SER A 191 -20.36 -10.66 4.23
CA SER A 191 -21.02 -11.62 5.15
C SER A 191 -20.83 -11.24 6.61
N HIS A 192 -19.95 -10.28 6.88
CA HIS A 192 -19.66 -9.73 8.19
C HIS A 192 -19.16 -8.29 8.07
N GLU A 193 -19.49 -7.44 9.01
CA GLU A 193 -19.10 -6.03 9.00
C GLU A 193 -17.62 -5.80 9.30
N GLU A 194 -17.01 -6.70 10.10
CA GLU A 194 -15.60 -6.60 10.49
C GLU A 194 -14.73 -7.66 9.79
N LEU A 195 -13.42 -7.51 9.87
CA LEU A 195 -12.46 -8.47 9.35
C LEU A 195 -12.58 -9.81 10.07
N ILE A 196 -12.54 -10.91 9.34
CA ILE A 196 -12.47 -12.26 9.89
C ILE A 196 -11.14 -12.89 9.46
N TYR A 197 -10.34 -13.32 10.41
CA TYR A 197 -9.12 -14.12 10.23
C TYR A 197 -9.41 -15.53 10.76
N THR A 198 -9.29 -16.53 9.90
CA THR A 198 -9.56 -17.90 10.29
C THR A 198 -8.32 -18.77 10.17
N HIS A 199 -7.92 -19.42 11.25
CA HIS A 199 -6.99 -20.55 11.23
C HIS A 199 -7.81 -21.84 11.06
N HIS A 200 -7.48 -22.62 10.03
CA HIS A 200 -8.12 -23.89 9.72
C HIS A 200 -7.07 -24.94 9.36
N GLU A 201 -7.32 -26.22 9.57
CA GLU A 201 -6.37 -27.31 9.24
C GLU A 201 -5.98 -27.33 7.75
N ARG A 202 -6.87 -26.90 6.85
CA ARG A 202 -6.65 -26.79 5.42
C ARG A 202 -5.96 -25.48 5.03
N GLY A 203 -5.54 -24.68 6.00
CA GLY A 203 -4.88 -23.40 5.81
C GLY A 203 -5.75 -22.20 6.15
N PHE A 204 -5.13 -21.05 6.23
CA PHE A 204 -5.73 -19.77 6.59
C PHE A 204 -6.78 -19.30 5.57
N ALA A 205 -7.83 -18.62 6.09
CA ALA A 205 -8.77 -17.86 5.27
C ALA A 205 -9.03 -16.47 5.88
N LEU A 206 -9.39 -15.51 5.01
CA LEU A 206 -9.73 -14.15 5.44
C LEU A 206 -10.96 -13.66 4.68
N HIS A 207 -11.86 -13.00 5.42
CA HIS A 207 -12.97 -12.21 4.89
C HIS A 207 -12.76 -10.74 5.22
N SER A 208 -12.92 -9.87 4.23
CA SER A 208 -12.78 -8.42 4.40
C SER A 208 -13.80 -7.68 3.53
N MET A 209 -14.62 -6.86 4.15
CA MET A 209 -15.44 -5.87 3.45
C MET A 209 -14.57 -4.94 2.62
N ARG A 210 -15.02 -4.56 1.42
CA ARG A 210 -14.43 -3.49 0.59
C ARG A 210 -15.39 -2.33 0.37
N SER A 211 -16.64 -2.67 0.23
CA SER A 211 -17.76 -1.74 0.15
C SER A 211 -19.03 -2.52 0.54
N PRO A 212 -20.21 -1.88 0.63
CA PRO A 212 -21.46 -2.60 0.82
C PRO A 212 -21.79 -3.64 -0.26
N GLU A 213 -21.13 -3.59 -1.42
CA GLU A 213 -21.39 -4.45 -2.57
C GLU A 213 -20.19 -5.34 -2.96
N LEU A 214 -19.04 -5.16 -2.30
CA LEU A 214 -17.80 -5.85 -2.64
C LEU A 214 -17.16 -6.47 -1.43
N THR A 215 -16.80 -7.75 -1.56
CA THR A 215 -16.07 -8.52 -0.55
C THR A 215 -14.73 -8.99 -1.09
N ARG A 216 -13.67 -8.79 -0.33
CA ARG A 216 -12.34 -9.33 -0.60
C ARG A 216 -12.11 -10.54 0.30
N LEU A 217 -11.75 -11.66 -0.31
CA LEU A 217 -11.51 -12.93 0.36
C LEU A 217 -10.10 -13.42 0.05
N TYR A 218 -9.52 -14.18 0.96
CA TYR A 218 -8.24 -14.83 0.73
C TYR A 218 -8.28 -16.27 1.25
N LEU A 219 -7.60 -17.15 0.51
CA LEU A 219 -7.31 -18.51 0.90
C LEU A 219 -5.79 -18.72 0.89
N GLN A 220 -5.27 -19.36 1.91
CA GLN A 220 -3.89 -19.87 1.88
C GLN A 220 -3.84 -21.07 0.93
N VAL A 221 -2.85 -21.03 0.05
CA VAL A 221 -2.59 -22.06 -0.97
C VAL A 221 -1.10 -22.33 -1.04
N ASP A 222 -0.70 -23.42 -1.72
CA ASP A 222 0.70 -23.69 -2.01
C ASP A 222 1.24 -22.67 -3.04
N PRO A 223 2.48 -22.18 -2.91
CA PRO A 223 3.07 -21.23 -3.87
C PRO A 223 3.18 -21.76 -5.30
N GLY A 224 3.18 -23.09 -5.49
CA GLY A 224 3.27 -23.76 -6.79
C GLY A 224 1.92 -24.03 -7.46
N GLU A 225 0.79 -23.70 -6.82
CA GLU A 225 -0.53 -23.93 -7.41
C GLU A 225 -0.82 -22.99 -8.58
N ASP A 226 -1.50 -23.51 -9.60
CA ASP A 226 -1.98 -22.74 -10.74
C ASP A 226 -3.38 -22.20 -10.46
N ILE A 227 -3.63 -20.94 -10.84
CA ILE A 227 -4.96 -20.33 -10.73
C ILE A 227 -6.03 -21.09 -11.56
N ALA A 228 -5.62 -21.79 -12.59
CA ALA A 228 -6.51 -22.62 -13.41
C ALA A 228 -7.11 -23.81 -12.64
N ASP A 229 -6.43 -24.27 -11.57
CA ASP A 229 -6.89 -25.34 -10.69
C ASP A 229 -7.93 -24.85 -9.66
N TRP A 230 -8.26 -23.57 -9.68
CA TRP A 230 -9.18 -22.91 -8.75
C TRP A 230 -10.43 -22.38 -9.47
N PRO A 231 -11.33 -23.25 -9.97
CA PRO A 231 -12.63 -22.83 -10.47
C PRO A 231 -13.50 -22.23 -9.35
N ASP A 232 -14.52 -21.46 -9.70
CA ASP A 232 -15.36 -20.74 -8.75
C ASP A 232 -15.98 -21.65 -7.69
N GLU A 233 -16.43 -22.85 -8.08
CA GLU A 233 -17.01 -23.83 -7.17
C GLU A 233 -16.02 -24.31 -6.11
N ARG A 234 -14.74 -24.54 -6.48
CA ARG A 234 -13.70 -24.91 -5.53
C ARG A 234 -13.42 -23.77 -4.56
N ILE A 235 -13.31 -22.54 -5.07
CA ILE A 235 -13.08 -21.35 -4.26
C ILE A 235 -14.17 -21.18 -3.21
N TRP A 236 -15.43 -21.23 -3.60
CA TRP A 236 -16.54 -21.07 -2.66
C TRP A 236 -16.62 -22.22 -1.67
N SER A 237 -16.44 -23.47 -2.11
CA SER A 237 -16.39 -24.64 -1.23
C SER A 237 -15.31 -24.50 -0.14
N GLU A 238 -14.09 -24.09 -0.51
CA GLU A 238 -13.00 -23.88 0.45
C GLU A 238 -13.26 -22.71 1.39
N LEU A 239 -13.88 -21.65 0.92
CA LEU A 239 -14.26 -20.51 1.75
C LEU A 239 -15.34 -20.89 2.75
N HIS A 240 -16.38 -21.63 2.34
CA HIS A 240 -17.41 -22.15 3.25
C HIS A 240 -16.80 -23.02 4.34
N GLU A 241 -15.93 -23.97 3.97
CA GLU A 241 -15.32 -24.88 4.92
C GLU A 241 -14.44 -24.13 5.92
N ARG A 242 -13.52 -23.27 5.41
CA ARG A 242 -12.54 -22.62 6.27
C ARG A 242 -13.10 -21.48 7.14
N LEU A 243 -14.20 -20.84 6.72
CA LEU A 243 -14.84 -19.76 7.48
C LEU A 243 -15.96 -20.26 8.41
N ALA A 244 -16.30 -21.56 8.38
CA ALA A 244 -17.36 -22.14 9.20
C ALA A 244 -17.07 -22.04 10.70
N VAL A 245 -18.13 -21.83 11.47
CA VAL A 245 -18.13 -21.88 12.95
C VAL A 245 -19.32 -22.68 13.46
N ASP A 246 -19.19 -23.25 14.64
CA ASP A 246 -20.25 -24.14 15.22
C ASP A 246 -21.56 -23.40 15.50
N GLY A 247 -21.53 -22.09 15.73
CA GLY A 247 -22.71 -21.25 15.85
C GLY A 247 -23.42 -20.91 14.54
N GLY A 248 -22.87 -21.38 13.41
CA GLY A 248 -23.33 -21.08 12.06
C GLY A 248 -22.78 -19.73 11.56
N PHE A 249 -22.39 -19.73 10.28
CA PHE A 249 -21.97 -18.53 9.55
C PHE A 249 -22.48 -18.61 8.11
N THR A 250 -23.17 -17.58 7.67
CA THR A 250 -23.66 -17.52 6.28
C THR A 250 -22.67 -16.72 5.45
N LEU A 251 -21.95 -17.40 4.57
CA LEU A 251 -21.09 -16.76 3.58
C LEU A 251 -21.94 -16.38 2.35
N HIS A 252 -21.94 -15.10 2.00
CA HIS A 252 -22.60 -14.61 0.80
C HIS A 252 -21.71 -14.85 -0.43
N GLU A 253 -22.23 -15.55 -1.41
CA GLU A 253 -21.59 -15.79 -2.68
C GLU A 253 -22.01 -14.76 -3.73
N GLY A 254 -21.19 -14.61 -4.75
CA GLY A 254 -21.48 -13.75 -5.91
C GLY A 254 -20.44 -13.91 -7.02
N PRO A 255 -20.63 -13.24 -8.17
CA PRO A 255 -19.68 -13.30 -9.26
C PRO A 255 -18.26 -12.88 -8.84
N LEU A 256 -17.25 -13.68 -9.18
CA LEU A 256 -15.85 -13.35 -8.95
C LEU A 256 -15.38 -12.34 -10.01
N LEU A 257 -14.98 -11.15 -9.57
CA LEU A 257 -14.51 -10.07 -10.46
C LEU A 257 -13.01 -10.16 -10.75
N ASP A 258 -12.24 -10.68 -9.77
CA ASP A 258 -10.79 -10.80 -9.85
C ASP A 258 -10.32 -11.94 -8.95
N ARG A 259 -9.30 -12.66 -9.39
CA ARG A 259 -8.61 -13.68 -8.59
C ARG A 259 -7.16 -13.83 -9.02
N GLY A 260 -6.29 -14.15 -8.08
CA GLY A 260 -4.88 -14.39 -8.39
C GLY A 260 -4.09 -14.91 -7.20
N ILE A 261 -3.08 -15.73 -7.48
CA ILE A 261 -2.18 -16.30 -6.48
C ILE A 261 -0.96 -15.38 -6.33
N THR A 262 -0.64 -15.04 -5.11
CA THR A 262 0.49 -14.17 -4.77
C THR A 262 1.37 -14.87 -3.75
N PRO A 263 2.61 -15.26 -4.09
CA PRO A 263 3.57 -15.78 -3.14
C PRO A 263 3.89 -14.76 -2.04
N MET A 264 4.01 -15.23 -0.81
CA MET A 264 4.28 -14.37 0.34
C MET A 264 5.77 -14.20 0.56
N ARG A 265 6.19 -12.96 0.76
CA ARG A 265 7.57 -12.62 1.11
C ARG A 265 7.65 -11.41 2.01
N SER A 266 8.66 -11.38 2.86
CA SER A 266 9.13 -10.18 3.54
C SER A 266 10.46 -9.74 2.92
N PHE A 267 10.69 -8.45 2.89
CA PHE A 267 11.92 -7.85 2.39
C PHE A 267 12.21 -6.55 3.15
N VAL A 268 13.47 -6.31 3.48
CA VAL A 268 13.95 -5.04 4.02
C VAL A 268 15.32 -4.74 3.41
N VAL A 269 15.57 -3.49 3.05
CA VAL A 269 16.91 -3.02 2.65
C VAL A 269 17.45 -2.05 3.69
N GLU A 270 18.71 -2.19 4.04
CA GLU A 270 19.44 -1.29 4.92
C GLU A 270 20.78 -0.88 4.32
N PRO A 271 21.16 0.40 4.45
CA PRO A 271 20.36 1.53 4.95
C PRO A 271 19.27 1.95 3.97
N MET A 272 18.17 2.51 4.47
CA MET A 272 17.10 3.12 3.64
C MET A 272 17.48 4.52 3.14
N ARG A 273 18.76 4.85 3.21
CA ARG A 273 19.34 6.12 2.77
C ARG A 273 20.74 5.90 2.20
N TYR A 274 21.02 6.58 1.09
CA TYR A 274 22.38 6.70 0.55
C TYR A 274 22.62 8.11 0.02
N GLY A 275 23.50 8.88 0.71
CA GLY A 275 23.72 10.28 0.41
C GLY A 275 22.42 11.10 0.46
N ARG A 276 21.98 11.60 -0.68
CA ARG A 276 20.74 12.36 -0.86
C ARG A 276 19.57 11.53 -1.41
N LEU A 277 19.72 10.22 -1.54
CA LEU A 277 18.64 9.29 -1.88
C LEU A 277 18.05 8.66 -0.62
N PHE A 278 16.74 8.70 -0.51
CA PHE A 278 15.96 8.13 0.59
C PHE A 278 14.92 7.16 0.02
N LEU A 279 14.77 5.97 0.60
CA LEU A 279 13.81 4.96 0.19
C LEU A 279 12.63 4.94 1.17
N ALA A 280 11.41 4.80 0.65
CA ALA A 280 10.19 4.69 1.45
C ALA A 280 9.18 3.71 0.81
N GLY A 281 8.34 3.10 1.63
CA GLY A 281 7.35 2.11 1.22
C GLY A 281 7.99 0.85 0.63
N ASP A 282 7.37 0.25 -0.38
CA ASP A 282 7.83 -1.01 -0.98
C ASP A 282 9.23 -0.90 -1.64
N ALA A 283 9.75 0.29 -1.87
CA ALA A 283 11.13 0.49 -2.29
C ALA A 283 12.11 0.13 -1.16
N ALA A 284 11.74 0.34 0.10
CA ALA A 284 12.53 0.08 1.28
C ALA A 284 12.22 -1.28 1.93
N HIS A 285 10.95 -1.64 2.04
CA HIS A 285 10.51 -2.85 2.72
C HIS A 285 9.19 -3.39 2.15
N ILE A 286 9.04 -4.70 2.19
CA ILE A 286 7.83 -5.41 1.77
C ILE A 286 7.39 -6.30 2.92
N VAL A 287 6.12 -6.30 3.22
CA VAL A 287 5.49 -7.19 4.20
C VAL A 287 4.35 -7.97 3.58
N PRO A 288 4.06 -9.18 4.04
CA PRO A 288 2.87 -9.91 3.61
C PRO A 288 1.60 -9.09 3.84
N PRO A 289 0.61 -9.16 2.95
CA PRO A 289 -0.60 -8.34 3.04
C PRO A 289 -1.55 -8.76 4.16
N THR A 290 -1.23 -9.78 4.95
CA THR A 290 -2.07 -10.37 6.00
C THR A 290 -2.63 -9.34 6.98
N GLY A 291 -1.81 -8.41 7.44
CA GLY A 291 -2.23 -7.36 8.36
C GLY A 291 -2.56 -6.02 7.70
N ALA A 292 -2.64 -5.97 6.36
CA ALA A 292 -2.80 -4.74 5.57
C ALA A 292 -1.78 -3.62 5.94
N LYS A 293 -0.57 -4.02 6.36
CA LYS A 293 0.46 -3.11 6.90
C LYS A 293 1.18 -2.27 5.84
N GLY A 294 1.27 -2.73 4.58
CA GLY A 294 2.13 -2.09 3.57
C GLY A 294 1.91 -0.59 3.41
N MET A 295 0.65 -0.17 3.22
CA MET A 295 0.34 1.26 3.09
C MET A 295 0.53 2.03 4.42
N ASN A 296 0.16 1.45 5.55
CA ASN A 296 0.32 2.07 6.86
C ASN A 296 1.80 2.29 7.20
N LEU A 297 2.66 1.32 6.88
CA LEU A 297 4.12 1.47 7.02
C LEU A 297 4.67 2.55 6.08
N ALA A 298 4.24 2.56 4.82
CA ALA A 298 4.65 3.60 3.87
C ALA A 298 4.25 5.01 4.34
N VAL A 299 3.07 5.15 4.96
CA VAL A 299 2.62 6.41 5.58
C VAL A 299 3.51 6.80 6.75
N ALA A 300 3.88 5.84 7.60
CA ALA A 300 4.81 6.08 8.71
C ALA A 300 6.19 6.52 8.21
N ASP A 301 6.72 5.85 7.19
CA ASP A 301 8.01 6.22 6.56
C ASP A 301 7.99 7.66 6.09
N VAL A 302 7.00 8.03 5.27
CA VAL A 302 6.98 9.36 4.64
C VAL A 302 6.66 10.46 5.64
N ARG A 303 5.96 10.17 6.74
CA ARG A 303 5.78 11.10 7.86
C ARG A 303 7.12 11.45 8.51
N VAL A 304 7.97 10.46 8.74
CA VAL A 304 9.33 10.67 9.28
C VAL A 304 10.21 11.35 8.24
N LEU A 305 10.19 10.88 7.00
CA LEU A 305 11.00 11.41 5.91
C LEU A 305 10.67 12.88 5.60
N ALA A 306 9.39 13.25 5.59
CA ALA A 306 8.97 14.64 5.36
C ALA A 306 9.55 15.58 6.43
N ARG A 307 9.50 15.19 7.70
CA ARG A 307 10.11 15.96 8.80
C ARG A 307 11.62 16.11 8.64
N ALA A 308 12.31 15.01 8.32
CA ALA A 308 13.75 15.00 8.11
C ALA A 308 14.17 15.87 6.91
N LEU A 309 13.44 15.79 5.79
CA LEU A 309 13.70 16.63 4.61
C LEU A 309 13.38 18.11 4.89
N THR A 310 12.33 18.39 5.65
CA THR A 310 12.01 19.77 6.06
C THR A 310 13.15 20.36 6.86
N ALA A 311 13.62 19.66 7.90
CA ALA A 311 14.77 20.13 8.69
C ALA A 311 16.02 20.30 7.81
N LEU A 312 16.35 19.31 6.98
CA LEU A 312 17.52 19.35 6.08
C LEU A 312 17.50 20.55 5.13
N LEU A 313 16.32 20.91 4.59
CA LEU A 313 16.20 21.92 3.52
C LEU A 313 15.87 23.33 4.05
N THR A 314 15.41 23.46 5.29
CA THR A 314 15.06 24.77 5.89
C THR A 314 16.09 25.26 6.89
N GLU A 315 16.72 24.36 7.67
CA GLU A 315 17.69 24.73 8.71
C GLU A 315 19.11 24.97 8.17
N ASN A 316 19.39 24.54 6.93
CA ASN A 316 20.67 24.76 6.25
C ASN A 316 20.62 25.90 5.21
N ARG A 317 19.65 26.81 5.27
CA ARG A 317 19.54 27.99 4.43
C ARG A 317 20.07 29.24 5.11
#